data_fa0fe8f2e6f08ed67a03122be88f7cbe
#
_entry.id   fa0fe8f2e6f08ed67a03122be88f7cbe
#
_cell.length_a   1.000
_cell.length_b   1.000
_cell.length_c   1.000
_cell.angle_alpha   90.00
_cell.angle_beta   90.00
_cell.angle_gamma   90.00
#
_symmetry.space_group_name_H-M   'P 1'
#
loop_
_entity.id
_entity.type
_entity.pdbx_description
1 polymer ?
#
loop_
_entity_poly.entity_id
_entity_poly.type
_entity_poly.pdbx_seq_one_letter_code
_entity_poly.pdbx_strand_id
1 'polypeptide(L)'
;MFESLSNRLTTALSGLTGKATLSDDNISATLREVRLALLEADVALEVVLPFLERVRERALGMPVTPGLAPSQAFVRIVHDELVEVMGGQSEGLALNAQPPAVILMAGLQGVGKTTTAAKIGGWLARQQQKKVMLASTDVYRPAAMEQLARLAETLSIDYFEADSGTKPSDIAKSALQAAKTSFADVLIIDTAGRLAVDIEMMAEISELSRLLSPAETLFVVDAMTGQDAAQVAKQFNETLDLTGVVLTKADGDARGGAALSVRQVTGKPIKFIGTGEGVDALELFHPDRIVGRILGMGDVMSLIEEAEQKIDKKKACLLYTSPSPRD
;
A
#
# COMPACT_ATOMS: atom_id res chain seq x y z
N MET A 1 -6.53 -10.40 8.65
CA MET A 1 -5.45 -9.66 7.94
C MET A 1 -4.17 -9.77 8.77
N PHE A 2 -3.09 -10.28 8.19
CA PHE A 2 -1.72 -10.38 8.77
C PHE A 2 -1.55 -11.19 10.06
N GLU A 3 -2.49 -12.04 10.46
CA GLU A 3 -2.47 -12.75 11.75
C GLU A 3 -1.25 -13.67 11.91
N SER A 4 -0.85 -14.39 10.87
CA SER A 4 0.30 -15.31 10.92
C SER A 4 1.60 -14.54 11.15
N LEU A 5 1.83 -13.46 10.38
CA LEU A 5 3.01 -12.60 10.52
C LEU A 5 3.03 -11.90 11.88
N SER A 6 1.87 -11.37 12.32
CA SER A 6 1.72 -10.71 13.62
C SER A 6 2.12 -11.63 14.78
N ASN A 7 1.54 -12.83 14.84
CA ASN A 7 1.83 -13.78 15.91
C ASN A 7 3.32 -14.16 15.96
N ARG A 8 3.95 -14.38 14.82
CA ARG A 8 5.37 -14.76 14.74
C ARG A 8 6.29 -13.61 15.11
N LEU A 9 6.07 -12.42 14.61
CA LEU A 9 6.88 -11.25 14.96
C LEU A 9 6.73 -10.89 16.44
N THR A 10 5.52 -10.91 16.98
CA THR A 10 5.28 -10.69 18.40
C THR A 10 6.01 -11.72 19.26
N THR A 11 5.98 -13.00 18.86
CA THR A 11 6.70 -14.07 19.56
C THR A 11 8.21 -13.86 19.48
N ALA A 12 8.76 -13.55 18.30
CA ALA A 12 10.19 -13.29 18.12
C ALA A 12 10.67 -12.11 18.97
N LEU A 13 9.90 -11.03 19.01
CA LEU A 13 10.23 -9.80 19.75
C LEU A 13 10.06 -9.99 21.28
N SER A 14 9.13 -10.84 21.73
CA SER A 14 8.93 -11.14 23.15
C SER A 14 10.13 -11.84 23.79
N GLY A 15 10.97 -12.53 23.01
CA GLY A 15 12.20 -13.17 23.45
C GLY A 15 13.26 -12.20 24.03
N LEU A 16 13.12 -10.90 23.77
CA LEU A 16 13.95 -9.83 24.36
C LEU A 16 13.39 -9.27 25.68
N THR A 17 12.16 -9.60 26.05
CA THR A 17 11.53 -9.12 27.28
C THR A 17 12.29 -9.67 28.50
N GLY A 18 12.64 -8.78 29.44
CA GLY A 18 13.36 -9.12 30.67
C GLY A 18 14.90 -9.08 30.57
N LYS A 19 15.50 -8.76 29.41
CA LYS A 19 16.95 -8.55 29.27
C LYS A 19 17.30 -7.08 29.59
N ALA A 20 18.31 -6.89 30.43
CA ALA A 20 18.72 -5.58 30.90
C ALA A 20 19.52 -4.76 29.87
N THR A 21 20.10 -5.42 28.85
CA THR A 21 20.94 -4.78 27.82
C THR A 21 20.72 -5.42 26.45
N LEU A 22 20.79 -4.64 25.39
CA LEU A 22 20.89 -5.11 24.03
C LEU A 22 22.34 -5.49 23.75
N SER A 23 22.65 -6.78 23.71
CA SER A 23 23.96 -7.31 23.27
C SER A 23 23.86 -7.78 21.83
N ASP A 24 25.00 -7.82 21.11
CA ASP A 24 25.05 -8.32 19.74
C ASP A 24 24.48 -9.75 19.60
N ASP A 25 24.75 -10.62 20.59
CA ASP A 25 24.22 -11.98 20.62
C ASP A 25 22.69 -12.02 20.75
N ASN A 26 22.12 -11.16 21.60
CA ASN A 26 20.68 -11.08 21.79
C ASN A 26 19.96 -10.54 20.54
N ILE A 27 20.52 -9.50 19.96
CA ILE A 27 20.01 -8.89 18.71
C ILE A 27 20.07 -9.91 17.59
N SER A 28 21.21 -10.57 17.40
CA SER A 28 21.42 -11.57 16.35
C SER A 28 20.46 -12.76 16.46
N ALA A 29 20.20 -13.23 17.67
CA ALA A 29 19.21 -14.29 17.89
C ALA A 29 17.79 -13.85 17.51
N THR A 30 17.36 -12.66 17.96
CA THR A 30 16.03 -12.12 17.63
C THR A 30 15.88 -11.81 16.15
N LEU A 31 16.90 -11.24 15.50
CA LEU A 31 16.89 -10.98 14.06
C LEU A 31 16.76 -12.25 13.24
N ARG A 32 17.32 -13.37 13.72
CA ARG A 32 17.13 -14.68 13.08
C ARG A 32 15.67 -15.13 13.09
N GLU A 33 14.99 -14.96 14.21
CA GLU A 33 13.56 -15.27 14.33
C GLU A 33 12.70 -14.31 13.47
N VAL A 34 13.02 -13.02 13.48
CA VAL A 34 12.35 -12.02 12.62
C VAL A 34 12.53 -12.38 11.14
N ARG A 35 13.74 -12.80 10.74
CA ARG A 35 14.01 -13.27 9.37
C ARG A 35 13.10 -14.43 9.00
N LEU A 36 13.00 -15.45 9.88
CA LEU A 36 12.13 -16.62 9.63
C LEU A 36 10.68 -16.19 9.50
N ALA A 37 10.19 -15.32 10.39
CA ALA A 37 8.83 -14.81 10.33
C ALA A 37 8.50 -14.09 9.02
N LEU A 38 9.41 -13.24 8.53
CA LEU A 38 9.23 -12.53 7.27
C LEU A 38 9.27 -13.46 6.05
N LEU A 39 10.19 -14.44 6.03
CA LEU A 39 10.28 -15.42 4.94
C LEU A 39 9.04 -16.33 4.88
N GLU A 40 8.53 -16.78 6.02
CA GLU A 40 7.31 -17.58 6.11
C GLU A 40 6.04 -16.76 5.75
N ALA A 41 6.11 -15.44 5.90
CA ALA A 41 5.10 -14.52 5.41
C ALA A 41 5.20 -14.22 3.90
N ASP A 42 6.04 -14.93 3.16
CA ASP A 42 6.30 -14.72 1.74
C ASP A 42 6.89 -13.33 1.40
N VAL A 43 7.65 -12.73 2.31
CA VAL A 43 8.44 -11.53 1.98
C VAL A 43 9.66 -11.94 1.15
N ALA A 44 9.92 -11.23 0.06
CA ALA A 44 11.05 -11.51 -0.80
C ALA A 44 12.40 -11.34 -0.08
N LEU A 45 13.35 -12.25 -0.30
CA LEU A 45 14.64 -12.27 0.39
C LEU A 45 15.43 -10.97 0.18
N GLU A 46 15.34 -10.38 -1.00
CA GLU A 46 15.95 -9.09 -1.36
C GLU A 46 15.39 -7.90 -0.55
N VAL A 47 14.23 -8.06 0.07
CA VAL A 47 13.65 -7.09 1.02
C VAL A 47 14.11 -7.40 2.44
N VAL A 48 14.09 -8.69 2.82
CA VAL A 48 14.37 -9.15 4.19
C VAL A 48 15.82 -8.83 4.60
N LEU A 49 16.80 -9.09 3.74
CA LEU A 49 18.20 -8.92 4.11
C LEU A 49 18.59 -7.46 4.41
N PRO A 50 18.31 -6.48 3.55
CA PRO A 50 18.61 -5.08 3.84
C PRO A 50 17.82 -4.54 5.05
N PHE A 51 16.59 -5.00 5.25
CA PHE A 51 15.79 -4.65 6.42
C PHE A 51 16.46 -5.09 7.73
N LEU A 52 16.89 -6.35 7.81
CA LEU A 52 17.56 -6.88 9.01
C LEU A 52 18.87 -6.16 9.32
N GLU A 53 19.63 -5.79 8.27
CA GLU A 53 20.89 -5.06 8.45
C GLU A 53 20.64 -3.67 9.02
N ARG A 54 19.67 -2.91 8.49
CA ARG A 54 19.30 -1.60 9.04
C ARG A 54 18.81 -1.70 10.48
N VAL A 55 17.96 -2.69 10.80
CA VAL A 55 17.51 -2.93 12.18
C VAL A 55 18.70 -3.19 13.10
N ARG A 56 19.66 -4.02 12.66
CA ARG A 56 20.86 -4.32 13.43
C ARG A 56 21.72 -3.09 13.69
N GLU A 57 22.05 -2.34 12.64
CA GLU A 57 22.85 -1.10 12.74
C GLU A 57 22.22 -0.09 13.71
N ARG A 58 20.89 0.13 13.61
CA ARG A 58 20.19 1.04 14.50
C ARG A 58 20.14 0.52 15.94
N ALA A 59 19.96 -0.78 16.15
CA ALA A 59 19.92 -1.37 17.48
C ALA A 59 21.26 -1.30 18.20
N LEU A 60 22.38 -1.52 17.50
CA LEU A 60 23.73 -1.44 18.07
C LEU A 60 24.16 0.01 18.37
N GLY A 61 23.66 0.99 17.64
CA GLY A 61 23.98 2.41 17.81
C GLY A 61 23.09 3.16 18.83
N MET A 62 22.09 2.50 19.41
CA MET A 62 21.08 3.17 20.20
C MET A 62 21.53 3.43 21.64
N PRO A 63 21.58 4.69 22.10
CA PRO A 63 21.78 4.99 23.51
C PRO A 63 20.56 4.50 24.33
N VAL A 64 20.79 3.84 25.44
CA VAL A 64 19.73 3.39 26.36
C VAL A 64 19.03 4.62 26.92
N THR A 65 17.81 4.86 26.47
CA THR A 65 16.99 5.98 26.96
C THR A 65 16.51 5.65 28.38
N PRO A 66 16.80 6.50 29.39
CA PRO A 66 16.32 6.26 30.76
C PRO A 66 14.80 6.16 30.80
N GLY A 67 14.29 5.04 31.33
CA GLY A 67 12.85 4.77 31.45
C GLY A 67 12.22 3.93 30.33
N LEU A 68 12.98 3.58 29.28
CA LEU A 68 12.54 2.66 28.22
C LEU A 68 13.28 1.32 28.39
N ALA A 69 12.54 0.21 28.43
CA ALA A 69 13.19 -1.11 28.45
C ALA A 69 13.89 -1.37 27.10
N PRO A 70 15.09 -2.01 27.09
CA PRO A 70 15.81 -2.31 25.86
C PRO A 70 14.97 -3.06 24.82
N SER A 71 14.08 -3.96 25.25
CA SER A 71 13.14 -4.67 24.39
C SER A 71 12.13 -3.72 23.70
N GLN A 72 11.63 -2.72 24.40
CA GLN A 72 10.71 -1.73 23.84
C GLN A 72 11.42 -0.84 22.81
N ALA A 73 12.65 -0.46 23.08
CA ALA A 73 13.49 0.28 22.15
C ALA A 73 13.75 -0.53 20.86
N PHE A 74 14.05 -1.83 20.99
CA PHE A 74 14.24 -2.71 19.83
C PHE A 74 12.95 -2.87 19.00
N VAL A 75 11.82 -3.10 19.66
CA VAL A 75 10.50 -3.22 19.00
C VAL A 75 10.18 -1.94 18.21
N ARG A 76 10.50 -0.76 18.76
CA ARG A 76 10.34 0.51 18.05
C ARG A 76 11.23 0.61 16.81
N ILE A 77 12.48 0.18 16.89
CA ILE A 77 13.38 0.17 15.72
C ILE A 77 12.76 -0.72 14.61
N VAL A 78 12.30 -1.92 14.97
CA VAL A 78 11.65 -2.83 14.01
C VAL A 78 10.39 -2.19 13.41
N HIS A 79 9.58 -1.51 14.24
CA HIS A 79 8.40 -0.80 13.77
C HIS A 79 8.77 0.29 12.76
N ASP A 80 9.68 1.20 13.12
CA ASP A 80 10.07 2.32 12.29
C ASP A 80 10.68 1.86 10.96
N GLU A 81 11.50 0.81 10.97
CA GLU A 81 12.07 0.23 9.76
C GLU A 81 11.01 -0.44 8.86
N LEU A 82 10.01 -1.11 9.46
CA LEU A 82 8.89 -1.67 8.69
C LEU A 82 8.05 -0.55 8.05
N VAL A 83 7.78 0.52 8.80
CA VAL A 83 7.06 1.70 8.28
C VAL A 83 7.83 2.31 7.10
N GLU A 84 9.15 2.45 7.21
CA GLU A 84 10.02 2.96 6.14
C GLU A 84 9.95 2.07 4.89
N VAL A 85 10.07 0.75 5.05
CA VAL A 85 9.98 -0.21 3.93
C VAL A 85 8.60 -0.14 3.26
N MET A 86 7.54 0.13 4.00
CA MET A 86 6.18 0.31 3.47
C MET A 86 5.92 1.68 2.84
N GLY A 87 6.90 2.61 2.90
CA GLY A 87 6.82 3.91 2.25
C GLY A 87 6.74 5.12 3.19
N GLY A 88 6.84 4.92 4.50
CA GLY A 88 6.89 5.97 5.52
C GLY A 88 5.56 6.66 5.78
N GLN A 89 4.97 7.27 4.76
CA GLN A 89 3.72 8.03 4.87
C GLN A 89 2.65 7.52 3.90
N SER A 90 1.39 7.81 4.24
CA SER A 90 0.27 7.57 3.34
C SER A 90 0.30 8.55 2.17
N GLU A 91 0.24 8.02 0.97
CA GLU A 91 0.18 8.81 -0.27
C GLU A 91 -1.19 8.65 -0.93
N GLY A 92 -1.93 9.74 -1.05
CA GLY A 92 -3.22 9.78 -1.75
C GLY A 92 -3.08 9.80 -3.27
N LEU A 93 -4.21 9.94 -3.97
CA LEU A 93 -4.22 10.12 -5.43
C LEU A 93 -3.75 11.52 -5.82
N ALA A 94 -2.87 11.60 -6.81
CA ALA A 94 -2.39 12.86 -7.38
C ALA A 94 -3.30 13.30 -8.54
N LEU A 95 -4.47 13.86 -8.22
CA LEU A 95 -5.48 14.27 -9.20
C LEU A 95 -5.37 15.75 -9.62
N ASN A 96 -4.22 16.41 -9.40
CA ASN A 96 -3.96 17.81 -9.75
C ASN A 96 -3.68 17.97 -11.26
N ALA A 97 -4.61 17.50 -12.10
CA ALA A 97 -4.56 17.61 -13.55
C ALA A 97 -5.77 18.39 -14.06
N GLN A 98 -5.74 18.82 -15.33
CA GLN A 98 -6.93 19.38 -15.96
C GLN A 98 -8.05 18.31 -16.03
N PRO A 99 -9.27 18.63 -15.60
CA PRO A 99 -10.37 17.68 -15.66
C PRO A 99 -10.72 17.23 -17.10
N PRO A 100 -11.05 15.96 -17.28
CA PRO A 100 -11.04 14.90 -16.29
C PRO A 100 -9.62 14.38 -15.99
N ALA A 101 -9.24 14.28 -14.72
CA ALA A 101 -8.04 13.53 -14.34
C ALA A 101 -8.27 12.04 -14.63
N VAL A 102 -7.39 11.41 -15.40
CA VAL A 102 -7.55 10.01 -15.80
C VAL A 102 -6.81 9.10 -14.83
N ILE A 103 -7.50 8.06 -14.37
CA ILE A 103 -6.92 6.95 -13.61
C ILE A 103 -6.98 5.69 -14.47
N LEU A 104 -5.83 5.09 -14.77
CA LEU A 104 -5.71 3.86 -15.52
C LEU A 104 -5.47 2.69 -14.55
N MET A 105 -6.32 1.65 -14.61
CA MET A 105 -6.19 0.46 -13.78
C MET A 105 -5.39 -0.60 -14.53
N ALA A 106 -4.28 -1.08 -13.98
CA ALA A 106 -3.42 -2.10 -14.57
C ALA A 106 -3.29 -3.32 -13.63
N GLY A 107 -3.08 -4.52 -14.18
CA GLY A 107 -2.89 -5.75 -13.40
C GLY A 107 -3.44 -7.00 -14.09
N LEU A 108 -3.16 -8.17 -13.52
CA LEU A 108 -3.58 -9.47 -14.06
C LEU A 108 -5.09 -9.71 -13.94
N GLN A 109 -5.55 -10.78 -14.57
CA GLN A 109 -6.93 -11.25 -14.44
C GLN A 109 -7.21 -11.74 -13.02
N GLY A 110 -8.41 -11.45 -12.50
CA GLY A 110 -8.85 -11.96 -11.21
C GLY A 110 -8.30 -11.22 -9.97
N VAL A 111 -7.39 -10.25 -10.16
CA VAL A 111 -6.84 -9.44 -9.03
C VAL A 111 -7.81 -8.38 -8.49
N GLY A 112 -8.98 -8.21 -9.11
CA GLY A 112 -10.02 -7.28 -8.63
C GLY A 112 -9.97 -5.87 -9.22
N LYS A 113 -9.38 -5.65 -10.42
CA LYS A 113 -9.33 -4.33 -11.08
C LYS A 113 -10.71 -3.67 -11.22
N THR A 114 -11.65 -4.37 -11.84
CA THR A 114 -13.01 -3.88 -12.10
C THR A 114 -13.72 -3.44 -10.83
N THR A 115 -13.68 -4.27 -9.78
CA THR A 115 -14.26 -3.95 -8.48
C THR A 115 -13.53 -2.78 -7.82
N THR A 116 -12.21 -2.74 -7.93
CA THR A 116 -11.38 -1.66 -7.38
C THR A 116 -11.64 -0.32 -8.07
N ALA A 117 -11.82 -0.32 -9.41
CA ALA A 117 -12.19 0.88 -10.16
C ALA A 117 -13.51 1.48 -9.63
N ALA A 118 -14.52 0.63 -9.43
CA ALA A 118 -15.79 1.07 -8.86
C ALA A 118 -15.63 1.58 -7.41
N LYS A 119 -14.87 0.88 -6.56
CA LYS A 119 -14.62 1.29 -5.16
C LYS A 119 -13.90 2.63 -5.07
N ILE A 120 -12.86 2.84 -5.89
CA ILE A 120 -12.14 4.13 -5.95
C ILE A 120 -13.09 5.22 -6.44
N GLY A 121 -13.91 4.95 -7.46
CA GLY A 121 -14.93 5.88 -7.93
C GLY A 121 -15.90 6.28 -6.84
N GLY A 122 -16.44 5.30 -6.10
CA GLY A 122 -17.33 5.54 -4.96
C GLY A 122 -16.67 6.30 -3.82
N TRP A 123 -15.41 5.99 -3.54
CA TRP A 123 -14.62 6.71 -2.53
C TRP A 123 -14.40 8.19 -2.94
N LEU A 124 -14.03 8.45 -4.20
CA LEU A 124 -13.86 9.81 -4.73
C LEU A 124 -15.16 10.62 -4.70
N ALA A 125 -16.28 9.99 -5.10
CA ALA A 125 -17.58 10.64 -5.09
C ALA A 125 -18.03 11.02 -3.67
N ARG A 126 -17.87 10.11 -2.70
CA ARG A 126 -18.35 10.30 -1.32
C ARG A 126 -17.41 11.14 -0.46
N GLN A 127 -16.10 10.88 -0.54
CA GLN A 127 -15.11 11.50 0.36
C GLN A 127 -14.54 12.80 -0.20
N GLN A 128 -14.44 12.92 -1.52
CA GLN A 128 -13.86 14.09 -2.18
C GLN A 128 -14.87 14.89 -3.01
N GLN A 129 -16.14 14.47 -3.02
CA GLN A 129 -17.23 15.13 -3.77
C GLN A 129 -16.90 15.32 -5.26
N LYS A 130 -16.16 14.38 -5.85
CA LYS A 130 -15.78 14.41 -7.26
C LYS A 130 -16.86 13.80 -8.14
N LYS A 131 -17.12 14.43 -9.30
CA LYS A 131 -17.90 13.82 -10.35
C LYS A 131 -17.04 12.81 -11.10
N VAL A 132 -17.38 11.53 -10.98
CA VAL A 132 -16.59 10.43 -11.53
C VAL A 132 -17.33 9.77 -12.68
N MET A 133 -16.60 9.42 -13.74
CA MET A 133 -17.07 8.55 -14.80
C MET A 133 -16.22 7.28 -14.83
N LEU A 134 -16.86 6.12 -14.95
CA LEU A 134 -16.21 4.83 -15.13
C LEU A 134 -16.33 4.39 -16.58
N ALA A 135 -15.30 3.73 -17.11
CA ALA A 135 -15.37 3.05 -18.41
C ALA A 135 -14.52 1.78 -18.37
N SER A 136 -14.94 0.74 -19.12
CA SER A 136 -14.17 -0.49 -19.27
C SER A 136 -13.68 -0.62 -20.71
N THR A 137 -12.40 -0.97 -20.85
CA THR A 137 -11.79 -1.37 -22.11
C THR A 137 -11.56 -2.88 -22.20
N ASP A 138 -12.12 -3.67 -21.26
CA ASP A 138 -12.02 -5.14 -21.26
C ASP A 138 -13.03 -5.78 -22.21
N VAL A 139 -12.80 -5.61 -23.51
CA VAL A 139 -13.67 -6.14 -24.57
C VAL A 139 -13.63 -7.66 -24.68
N TYR A 140 -12.61 -8.29 -24.08
CA TYR A 140 -12.45 -9.75 -24.09
C TYR A 140 -13.40 -10.46 -23.11
N ARG A 141 -13.94 -9.70 -22.15
CA ARG A 141 -14.86 -10.20 -21.12
C ARG A 141 -16.09 -9.27 -20.99
N PRO A 142 -17.10 -9.42 -21.86
CA PRO A 142 -18.31 -8.60 -21.81
C PRO A 142 -18.97 -8.57 -20.41
N ALA A 143 -18.95 -9.71 -19.72
CA ALA A 143 -19.47 -9.80 -18.35
C ALA A 143 -18.73 -8.88 -17.35
N ALA A 144 -17.45 -8.54 -17.57
CA ALA A 144 -16.72 -7.58 -16.74
C ALA A 144 -17.19 -6.14 -17.00
N MET A 145 -17.50 -5.80 -18.25
CA MET A 145 -18.09 -4.50 -18.61
C MET A 145 -19.47 -4.33 -17.97
N GLU A 146 -20.33 -5.36 -18.05
CA GLU A 146 -21.63 -5.35 -17.39
C GLU A 146 -21.50 -5.26 -15.85
N GLN A 147 -20.53 -5.95 -15.28
CA GLN A 147 -20.27 -5.88 -13.84
C GLN A 147 -19.91 -4.45 -13.42
N LEU A 148 -19.01 -3.78 -14.16
CA LEU A 148 -18.64 -2.40 -13.86
C LEU A 148 -19.84 -1.45 -14.00
N ALA A 149 -20.69 -1.63 -15.03
CA ALA A 149 -21.89 -0.85 -15.21
C ALA A 149 -22.87 -0.98 -14.02
N ARG A 150 -23.11 -2.20 -13.55
CA ARG A 150 -23.97 -2.46 -12.36
C ARG A 150 -23.38 -1.85 -11.09
N LEU A 151 -22.07 -1.92 -10.92
CA LEU A 151 -21.39 -1.30 -9.77
C LEU A 151 -21.50 0.23 -9.84
N ALA A 152 -21.36 0.83 -11.03
CA ALA A 152 -21.54 2.26 -11.24
C ALA A 152 -22.97 2.70 -10.89
N GLU A 153 -23.97 1.97 -11.34
CA GLU A 153 -25.38 2.21 -11.00
C GLU A 153 -25.63 2.14 -9.48
N THR A 154 -25.12 1.10 -8.82
CA THR A 154 -25.23 0.93 -7.37
C THR A 154 -24.61 2.10 -6.59
N LEU A 155 -23.52 2.65 -7.10
CA LEU A 155 -22.80 3.76 -6.50
C LEU A 155 -23.27 5.15 -6.96
N SER A 156 -24.24 5.19 -7.89
CA SER A 156 -24.74 6.43 -8.54
C SER A 156 -23.59 7.23 -9.20
N ILE A 157 -22.73 6.53 -9.92
CA ILE A 157 -21.58 7.07 -10.67
C ILE A 157 -21.86 6.96 -12.17
N ASP A 158 -21.45 7.95 -12.95
CA ASP A 158 -21.59 7.92 -14.40
C ASP A 158 -20.78 6.76 -15.00
N TYR A 159 -21.37 6.02 -15.94
CA TYR A 159 -20.71 4.95 -16.67
C TYR A 159 -20.76 5.22 -18.17
N PHE A 160 -19.63 5.05 -18.85
CA PHE A 160 -19.57 5.12 -20.30
C PHE A 160 -19.82 3.73 -20.91
N GLU A 161 -20.98 3.59 -21.55
CA GLU A 161 -21.31 2.34 -22.27
C GLU A 161 -20.50 2.24 -23.57
N ALA A 162 -19.86 1.10 -23.76
CA ALA A 162 -19.09 0.78 -24.94
C ALA A 162 -19.53 -0.58 -25.53
N ASP A 163 -19.46 -0.67 -26.85
CA ASP A 163 -19.67 -1.95 -27.54
C ASP A 163 -18.38 -2.79 -27.46
N SER A 164 -18.52 -4.05 -27.05
CA SER A 164 -17.42 -5.02 -26.98
C SER A 164 -16.77 -5.33 -28.33
N GLY A 165 -17.42 -5.00 -29.45
CA GLY A 165 -16.84 -5.07 -30.79
C GLY A 165 -15.87 -3.93 -31.14
N THR A 166 -15.77 -2.90 -30.27
CA THR A 166 -14.92 -1.73 -30.48
C THR A 166 -13.50 -1.98 -29.91
N LYS A 167 -12.48 -1.40 -30.54
CA LYS A 167 -11.10 -1.53 -30.05
C LYS A 167 -10.93 -0.79 -28.72
N PRO A 168 -10.12 -1.32 -27.77
CA PRO A 168 -9.84 -0.67 -26.48
C PRO A 168 -9.40 0.78 -26.58
N SER A 169 -8.53 1.10 -27.53
CA SER A 169 -8.04 2.48 -27.75
C SER A 169 -9.13 3.45 -28.23
N ASP A 170 -10.12 2.98 -28.99
CA ASP A 170 -11.21 3.82 -29.47
C ASP A 170 -12.28 4.01 -28.38
N ILE A 171 -12.53 2.97 -27.56
CA ILE A 171 -13.34 3.10 -26.34
C ILE A 171 -12.74 4.16 -25.41
N ALA A 172 -11.44 4.07 -25.15
CA ALA A 172 -10.74 4.99 -24.26
C ALA A 172 -10.84 6.47 -24.74
N LYS A 173 -10.66 6.71 -26.05
CA LYS A 173 -10.85 8.05 -26.65
C LYS A 173 -12.27 8.58 -26.48
N SER A 174 -13.24 7.71 -26.78
CA SER A 174 -14.66 8.07 -26.69
C SER A 174 -15.09 8.34 -25.25
N ALA A 175 -14.64 7.52 -24.31
CA ALA A 175 -14.86 7.71 -22.86
C ALA A 175 -14.24 9.01 -22.36
N LEU A 176 -13.01 9.35 -22.80
CA LEU A 176 -12.36 10.60 -22.44
C LEU A 176 -13.15 11.82 -22.99
N GLN A 177 -13.66 11.73 -24.23
CA GLN A 177 -14.48 12.79 -24.81
C GLN A 177 -15.84 12.92 -24.09
N ALA A 178 -16.48 11.79 -23.74
CA ALA A 178 -17.72 11.78 -22.96
C ALA A 178 -17.52 12.39 -21.57
N ALA A 179 -16.43 12.05 -20.89
CA ALA A 179 -16.08 12.61 -19.58
C ALA A 179 -15.86 14.12 -19.63
N LYS A 180 -15.20 14.64 -20.68
CA LYS A 180 -15.06 16.08 -20.93
C LYS A 180 -16.42 16.76 -21.16
N THR A 181 -17.27 16.16 -21.96
CA THR A 181 -18.60 16.70 -22.29
C THR A 181 -19.55 16.72 -21.08
N SER A 182 -19.46 15.70 -20.22
CA SER A 182 -20.23 15.61 -18.98
C SER A 182 -19.66 16.41 -17.81
N PHE A 183 -18.51 17.09 -18.00
CA PHE A 183 -17.78 17.80 -16.95
C PHE A 183 -17.44 16.88 -15.76
N ALA A 184 -16.97 15.66 -16.03
CA ALA A 184 -16.44 14.78 -15.01
C ALA A 184 -15.11 15.32 -14.47
N ASP A 185 -14.90 15.26 -13.16
CA ASP A 185 -13.62 15.60 -12.54
C ASP A 185 -12.58 14.49 -12.77
N VAL A 186 -13.06 13.23 -12.75
CA VAL A 186 -12.21 12.04 -12.84
C VAL A 186 -12.83 11.03 -13.81
N LEU A 187 -11.97 10.45 -14.65
CA LEU A 187 -12.30 9.30 -15.49
C LEU A 187 -11.46 8.10 -15.03
N ILE A 188 -12.09 7.00 -14.66
CA ILE A 188 -11.41 5.75 -14.30
C ILE A 188 -11.60 4.75 -15.42
N ILE A 189 -10.48 4.25 -15.98
CA ILE A 189 -10.45 3.26 -17.05
C ILE A 189 -10.06 1.89 -16.46
N ASP A 190 -11.00 0.95 -16.47
CA ASP A 190 -10.74 -0.46 -16.20
C ASP A 190 -10.20 -1.13 -17.46
N THR A 191 -9.05 -1.83 -17.35
CA THR A 191 -8.42 -2.50 -18.49
C THR A 191 -8.58 -4.00 -18.42
N ALA A 192 -8.43 -4.65 -19.56
CA ALA A 192 -8.34 -6.09 -19.63
C ALA A 192 -7.22 -6.62 -18.73
N GLY A 193 -7.40 -7.84 -18.23
CA GLY A 193 -6.34 -8.58 -17.55
C GLY A 193 -6.22 -9.96 -18.20
N ARG A 194 -4.99 -10.44 -18.33
CA ARG A 194 -4.71 -11.83 -18.74
C ARG A 194 -4.18 -12.63 -17.56
N LEU A 195 -4.15 -13.95 -17.68
CA LEU A 195 -3.70 -14.85 -16.61
C LEU A 195 -2.20 -14.69 -16.29
N ALA A 196 -1.43 -14.26 -17.27
CA ALA A 196 0.00 -14.00 -17.13
C ALA A 196 0.37 -12.72 -17.92
N VAL A 197 1.52 -12.15 -17.59
CA VAL A 197 2.07 -11.02 -18.34
C VAL A 197 2.52 -11.53 -19.71
N ASP A 198 1.98 -10.95 -20.77
CA ASP A 198 2.37 -11.23 -22.15
C ASP A 198 2.58 -9.93 -22.94
N ILE A 199 3.25 -10.06 -24.08
CA ILE A 199 3.65 -8.93 -24.93
C ILE A 199 2.44 -8.15 -25.44
N GLU A 200 1.36 -8.83 -25.81
CA GLU A 200 0.17 -8.20 -26.39
C GLU A 200 -0.57 -7.36 -25.34
N MET A 201 -0.74 -7.91 -24.13
CA MET A 201 -1.36 -7.18 -23.02
C MET A 201 -0.53 -5.94 -22.65
N MET A 202 0.78 -6.08 -22.56
CA MET A 202 1.65 -4.97 -22.22
C MET A 202 1.66 -3.89 -23.32
N ALA A 203 1.59 -4.27 -24.57
CA ALA A 203 1.47 -3.35 -25.70
C ALA A 203 0.12 -2.59 -25.66
N GLU A 204 -0.99 -3.28 -25.40
CA GLU A 204 -2.32 -2.68 -25.30
C GLU A 204 -2.39 -1.65 -24.16
N ILE A 205 -1.94 -2.03 -22.96
CA ILE A 205 -1.96 -1.09 -21.81
C ILE A 205 -1.02 0.09 -22.05
N SER A 206 0.14 -0.13 -22.68
CA SER A 206 1.09 0.95 -23.03
C SER A 206 0.50 1.90 -24.07
N GLU A 207 -0.28 1.39 -25.04
CA GLU A 207 -1.01 2.22 -25.98
C GLU A 207 -2.05 3.08 -25.27
N LEU A 208 -2.85 2.49 -24.38
CA LEU A 208 -3.84 3.20 -23.57
C LEU A 208 -3.18 4.28 -22.69
N SER A 209 -2.08 3.95 -22.03
CA SER A 209 -1.33 4.91 -21.21
C SER A 209 -0.83 6.11 -22.02
N ARG A 210 -0.23 5.89 -23.19
CA ARG A 210 0.22 6.98 -24.07
C ARG A 210 -0.92 7.83 -24.59
N LEU A 211 -2.05 7.22 -24.92
CA LEU A 211 -3.22 7.89 -25.48
C LEU A 211 -3.92 8.77 -24.45
N LEU A 212 -4.05 8.26 -23.22
CA LEU A 212 -4.80 8.92 -22.16
C LEU A 212 -3.95 9.88 -21.34
N SER A 213 -2.62 9.70 -21.32
CA SER A 213 -1.69 10.43 -20.43
C SER A 213 -2.23 10.51 -19.00
N PRO A 214 -2.47 9.36 -18.34
CA PRO A 214 -3.18 9.32 -17.07
C PRO A 214 -2.44 10.10 -15.99
N ALA A 215 -3.20 10.76 -15.11
CA ALA A 215 -2.67 11.35 -13.89
C ALA A 215 -2.23 10.27 -12.89
N GLU A 216 -2.91 9.12 -12.94
CA GLU A 216 -2.58 7.95 -12.12
C GLU A 216 -2.64 6.67 -12.95
N THR A 217 -1.58 5.87 -12.88
CA THR A 217 -1.55 4.49 -13.36
C THR A 217 -1.43 3.58 -12.14
N LEU A 218 -2.54 2.96 -11.74
CA LEU A 218 -2.61 2.15 -10.54
C LEU A 218 -2.45 0.67 -10.85
N PHE A 219 -1.42 0.07 -10.29
CA PHE A 219 -1.22 -1.36 -10.36
C PHE A 219 -2.03 -2.07 -9.28
N VAL A 220 -2.99 -2.88 -9.70
CA VAL A 220 -3.85 -3.66 -8.81
C VAL A 220 -3.29 -5.07 -8.67
N VAL A 221 -3.10 -5.50 -7.44
CA VAL A 221 -2.50 -6.80 -7.13
C VAL A 221 -3.23 -7.46 -5.97
N ASP A 222 -3.34 -8.78 -6.05
CA ASP A 222 -3.93 -9.62 -5.01
C ASP A 222 -2.91 -9.86 -3.89
N ALA A 223 -3.22 -9.44 -2.68
CA ALA A 223 -2.34 -9.59 -1.51
C ALA A 223 -2.04 -11.08 -1.18
N MET A 224 -2.92 -12.00 -1.59
CA MET A 224 -2.76 -13.43 -1.34
C MET A 224 -1.70 -14.11 -2.23
N THR A 225 -1.23 -13.46 -3.29
CA THR A 225 -0.26 -14.04 -4.24
C THR A 225 1.19 -14.02 -3.74
N GLY A 226 1.47 -13.40 -2.59
CA GLY A 226 2.79 -13.44 -1.96
C GLY A 226 3.91 -12.89 -2.85
N GLN A 227 5.01 -13.65 -3.01
CA GLN A 227 6.18 -13.23 -3.81
C GLN A 227 5.88 -13.09 -5.31
N ASP A 228 4.92 -13.83 -5.86
CA ASP A 228 4.54 -13.72 -7.27
C ASP A 228 4.01 -12.31 -7.57
N ALA A 229 3.35 -11.67 -6.61
CA ALA A 229 2.91 -10.29 -6.71
C ALA A 229 4.08 -9.34 -7.04
N ALA A 230 5.23 -9.52 -6.39
CA ALA A 230 6.40 -8.68 -6.60
C ALA A 230 7.01 -8.86 -7.99
N GLN A 231 7.08 -10.10 -8.49
CA GLN A 231 7.60 -10.38 -9.83
C GLN A 231 6.73 -9.75 -10.92
N VAL A 232 5.40 -9.90 -10.80
CA VAL A 232 4.45 -9.28 -11.73
C VAL A 232 4.53 -7.76 -11.64
N ALA A 233 4.57 -7.20 -10.44
CA ALA A 233 4.70 -5.77 -10.21
C ALA A 233 5.95 -5.17 -10.88
N LYS A 234 7.08 -5.89 -10.83
CA LYS A 234 8.32 -5.50 -11.49
C LYS A 234 8.14 -5.37 -13.00
N GLN A 235 7.54 -6.39 -13.64
CA GLN A 235 7.32 -6.39 -15.09
C GLN A 235 6.40 -5.23 -15.54
N PHE A 236 5.33 -4.97 -14.77
CA PHE A 236 4.47 -3.82 -15.03
C PHE A 236 5.21 -2.49 -14.86
N ASN A 237 6.02 -2.35 -13.81
CA ASN A 237 6.76 -1.13 -13.52
C ASN A 237 7.88 -0.83 -14.52
N GLU A 238 8.45 -1.87 -15.17
CA GLU A 238 9.44 -1.72 -16.24
C GLU A 238 8.82 -1.22 -17.56
N THR A 239 7.53 -1.47 -17.76
CA THR A 239 6.84 -1.14 -19.02
C THR A 239 5.93 0.07 -18.92
N LEU A 240 5.34 0.31 -17.74
CA LEU A 240 4.41 1.40 -17.47
C LEU A 240 4.98 2.35 -16.43
N ASP A 241 4.68 3.63 -16.58
CA ASP A 241 4.97 4.59 -15.52
C ASP A 241 3.90 4.49 -14.42
N LEU A 242 4.07 3.49 -13.54
CA LEU A 242 3.18 3.28 -12.41
C LEU A 242 3.29 4.45 -11.43
N THR A 243 2.17 4.92 -10.91
CA THR A 243 2.12 5.99 -9.91
C THR A 243 1.76 5.48 -8.52
N GLY A 244 1.20 4.28 -8.44
CA GLY A 244 0.83 3.67 -7.17
C GLY A 244 0.34 2.24 -7.32
N VAL A 245 0.18 1.60 -6.19
CA VAL A 245 -0.28 0.21 -6.06
C VAL A 245 -1.57 0.17 -5.25
N VAL A 246 -2.46 -0.74 -5.60
CA VAL A 246 -3.64 -1.10 -4.82
C VAL A 246 -3.56 -2.57 -4.46
N LEU A 247 -3.53 -2.86 -3.17
CA LEU A 247 -3.61 -4.22 -2.65
C LEU A 247 -5.07 -4.62 -2.48
N THR A 248 -5.46 -5.74 -3.07
CA THR A 248 -6.82 -6.29 -2.94
C THR A 248 -6.81 -7.57 -2.10
N LYS A 249 -7.98 -7.99 -1.63
CA LYS A 249 -8.21 -9.24 -0.89
C LYS A 249 -7.34 -9.37 0.38
N ALA A 250 -6.99 -8.25 0.98
CA ALA A 250 -6.16 -8.25 2.17
C ALA A 250 -6.87 -8.83 3.41
N ASP A 251 -8.19 -8.91 3.38
CA ASP A 251 -9.01 -9.62 4.37
C ASP A 251 -8.71 -11.13 4.43
N GLY A 252 -8.41 -11.74 3.28
CA GLY A 252 -7.97 -13.14 3.17
C GLY A 252 -6.47 -13.36 3.38
N ASP A 253 -5.67 -12.28 3.41
CA ASP A 253 -4.22 -12.39 3.56
C ASP A 253 -3.81 -12.48 5.03
N ALA A 254 -3.43 -13.68 5.45
CA ALA A 254 -2.87 -13.92 6.78
C ALA A 254 -1.36 -13.68 6.85
N ARG A 255 -0.67 -13.60 5.70
CA ARG A 255 0.81 -13.55 5.63
C ARG A 255 1.35 -12.13 5.56
N GLY A 256 0.76 -11.26 4.75
CA GLY A 256 1.12 -9.84 4.66
C GLY A 256 2.40 -9.49 3.90
N GLY A 257 3.10 -10.48 3.35
CA GLY A 257 4.39 -10.28 2.70
C GLY A 257 4.32 -9.54 1.37
N ALA A 258 3.17 -9.64 0.66
CA ALA A 258 2.98 -8.99 -0.62
C ALA A 258 3.13 -7.46 -0.52
N ALA A 259 2.62 -6.83 0.54
CA ALA A 259 2.73 -5.38 0.75
C ALA A 259 4.18 -4.91 0.78
N LEU A 260 5.02 -5.57 1.58
CA LEU A 260 6.44 -5.27 1.71
C LEU A 260 7.19 -5.48 0.40
N SER A 261 6.94 -6.63 -0.25
CA SER A 261 7.64 -7.03 -1.46
C SER A 261 7.30 -6.15 -2.67
N VAL A 262 6.01 -5.86 -2.90
CA VAL A 262 5.56 -5.04 -4.02
C VAL A 262 6.05 -3.60 -3.89
N ARG A 263 5.95 -3.01 -2.69
CA ARG A 263 6.45 -1.65 -2.43
C ARG A 263 7.94 -1.52 -2.71
N GLN A 264 8.74 -2.47 -2.21
CA GLN A 264 10.19 -2.44 -2.37
C GLN A 264 10.61 -2.63 -3.83
N VAL A 265 9.98 -3.57 -4.55
CA VAL A 265 10.34 -3.89 -5.93
C VAL A 265 9.93 -2.79 -6.91
N THR A 266 8.76 -2.17 -6.70
CA THR A 266 8.27 -1.11 -7.60
C THR A 266 8.82 0.27 -7.23
N GLY A 267 9.19 0.50 -5.98
CA GLY A 267 9.46 1.83 -5.45
C GLY A 267 8.23 2.75 -5.41
N LYS A 268 7.04 2.23 -5.78
CA LYS A 268 5.80 3.03 -5.89
C LYS A 268 4.96 2.90 -4.61
N PRO A 269 4.28 3.98 -4.17
CA PRO A 269 3.47 3.94 -2.96
C PRO A 269 2.29 3.00 -3.09
N ILE A 270 1.97 2.30 -2.00
CA ILE A 270 0.67 1.64 -1.88
C ILE A 270 -0.33 2.72 -1.49
N LYS A 271 -1.34 2.95 -2.33
CA LYS A 271 -2.33 4.01 -2.12
C LYS A 271 -3.59 3.51 -1.42
N PHE A 272 -4.02 2.30 -1.77
CA PHE A 272 -5.23 1.71 -1.21
C PHE A 272 -5.04 0.25 -0.84
N ILE A 273 -5.86 -0.19 0.11
CA ILE A 273 -5.98 -1.58 0.52
C ILE A 273 -7.46 -1.98 0.51
N GLY A 274 -7.78 -3.08 -0.18
CA GLY A 274 -9.11 -3.67 -0.21
C GLY A 274 -9.27 -4.66 0.94
N THR A 275 -10.26 -4.42 1.78
CA THR A 275 -10.49 -5.13 3.05
C THR A 275 -11.74 -6.01 3.03
N GLY A 276 -12.27 -6.32 1.85
CA GLY A 276 -13.44 -7.18 1.69
C GLY A 276 -14.12 -6.99 0.33
N GLU A 277 -15.22 -7.70 0.09
CA GLU A 277 -15.96 -7.67 -1.17
C GLU A 277 -16.88 -6.44 -1.33
N GLY A 278 -17.40 -5.90 -0.22
CA GLY A 278 -18.31 -4.75 -0.23
C GLY A 278 -17.75 -3.52 -0.94
N VAL A 279 -18.62 -2.72 -1.54
CA VAL A 279 -18.24 -1.50 -2.27
C VAL A 279 -17.57 -0.45 -1.38
N ASP A 280 -17.77 -0.52 -0.07
CA ASP A 280 -17.15 0.35 0.93
C ASP A 280 -15.86 -0.23 1.53
N ALA A 281 -15.52 -1.49 1.20
CA ALA A 281 -14.35 -2.18 1.70
C ALA A 281 -13.08 -1.78 0.93
N LEU A 282 -12.73 -0.49 1.00
CA LEU A 282 -11.51 0.11 0.46
C LEU A 282 -11.05 1.20 1.43
N GLU A 283 -9.81 1.09 1.87
CA GLU A 283 -9.20 2.06 2.78
C GLU A 283 -7.93 2.67 2.15
N LEU A 284 -7.59 3.91 2.52
CA LEU A 284 -6.27 4.46 2.24
C LEU A 284 -5.22 3.63 2.97
N PHE A 285 -4.11 3.38 2.31
CA PHE A 285 -3.01 2.66 2.92
C PHE A 285 -2.23 3.58 3.85
N HIS A 286 -2.19 3.22 5.13
CA HIS A 286 -1.44 3.91 6.16
C HIS A 286 -0.34 2.99 6.67
N PRO A 287 0.93 3.16 6.27
CA PRO A 287 2.04 2.29 6.67
C PRO A 287 2.10 2.06 8.18
N ASP A 288 2.03 3.12 8.96
CA ASP A 288 2.09 3.09 10.42
C ASP A 288 0.98 2.22 11.04
N ARG A 289 -0.27 2.38 10.59
CA ARG A 289 -1.40 1.56 11.07
C ARG A 289 -1.27 0.09 10.68
N ILE A 290 -0.77 -0.19 9.48
CA ILE A 290 -0.57 -1.56 9.01
C ILE A 290 0.54 -2.23 9.80
N VAL A 291 1.67 -1.55 10.02
CA VAL A 291 2.77 -2.06 10.84
C VAL A 291 2.33 -2.26 12.30
N GLY A 292 1.58 -1.31 12.86
CA GLY A 292 0.99 -1.47 14.19
C GLY A 292 0.12 -2.73 14.33
N ARG A 293 -0.69 -3.04 13.31
CA ARG A 293 -1.47 -4.30 13.26
C ARG A 293 -0.56 -5.53 13.12
N ILE A 294 0.48 -5.48 12.29
CA ILE A 294 1.44 -6.57 12.09
C ILE A 294 2.21 -6.87 13.37
N LEU A 295 2.58 -5.87 14.13
CA LEU A 295 3.35 -6.03 15.38
C LEU A 295 2.47 -6.23 16.61
N GLY A 296 1.14 -6.21 16.48
CA GLY A 296 0.21 -6.36 17.59
C GLY A 296 0.35 -5.26 18.65
N MET A 297 0.76 -4.06 18.24
CA MET A 297 1.28 -3.02 19.14
C MET A 297 0.25 -1.97 19.58
N GLY A 298 -1.04 -2.22 19.47
CA GLY A 298 -2.07 -1.21 19.80
C GLY A 298 -1.85 -0.50 21.13
N ASP A 299 -1.44 -1.23 22.18
CA ASP A 299 -1.20 -0.66 23.51
C ASP A 299 0.27 -0.26 23.77
N VAL A 300 1.23 -0.95 23.13
CA VAL A 300 2.67 -0.75 23.39
C VAL A 300 3.18 0.59 22.80
N MET A 301 2.72 0.96 21.61
CA MET A 301 3.10 2.24 21.00
C MET A 301 2.61 3.43 21.83
N SER A 302 1.38 3.37 22.33
CA SER A 302 0.86 4.42 23.23
C SER A 302 1.70 4.59 24.48
N LEU A 303 2.20 3.49 25.07
CA LEU A 303 3.11 3.53 26.24
C LEU A 303 4.49 4.11 25.89
N ILE A 304 5.03 3.80 24.71
CA ILE A 304 6.31 4.32 24.24
C ILE A 304 6.20 5.83 23.99
N GLU A 305 5.15 6.29 23.31
CA GLU A 305 4.87 7.70 23.04
C GLU A 305 4.66 8.50 24.35
N GLU A 306 3.94 7.93 25.32
CA GLU A 306 3.79 8.55 26.65
C GLU A 306 5.11 8.68 27.40
N ALA A 307 5.98 7.66 27.34
CA ALA A 307 7.29 7.70 27.97
C ALA A 307 8.17 8.80 27.36
N GLU A 308 8.16 8.95 26.05
CA GLU A 308 8.94 9.98 25.33
C GLU A 308 8.42 11.39 25.60
N GLN A 309 7.10 11.59 25.56
CA GLN A 309 6.50 12.88 25.92
C GLN A 309 6.83 13.32 27.35
N LYS A 310 6.93 12.36 28.29
CA LYS A 310 7.36 12.64 29.67
C LYS A 310 8.84 13.04 29.76
N ILE A 311 9.69 12.47 28.91
CA ILE A 311 11.12 12.79 28.84
C ILE A 311 11.33 14.19 28.25
N ASP A 312 10.65 14.52 27.17
CA ASP A 312 10.74 15.84 26.55
C ASP A 312 10.19 16.96 27.48
N LYS A 313 9.12 16.69 28.20
CA LYS A 313 8.64 17.63 29.25
C LYS A 313 9.64 17.85 30.37
N LYS A 314 10.37 16.81 30.81
CA LYS A 314 11.44 16.96 31.82
C LYS A 314 12.62 17.74 31.26
N LYS A 315 13.04 17.53 30.02
CA LYS A 315 14.10 18.32 29.37
C LYS A 315 13.68 19.79 29.18
N ALA A 316 12.45 20.02 28.74
CA ALA A 316 11.90 21.38 28.63
C ALA A 316 11.83 22.08 29.99
N CYS A 317 11.40 21.38 31.04
CA CYS A 317 11.35 21.93 32.41
C CYS A 317 12.75 22.29 32.94
N LEU A 318 13.77 21.48 32.66
CA LEU A 318 15.16 21.79 33.04
C LEU A 318 15.74 22.99 32.28
N LEU A 319 15.35 23.20 31.00
CA LEU A 319 15.75 24.37 30.22
C LEU A 319 15.13 25.67 30.75
N TYR A 320 13.91 25.63 31.30
CA TYR A 320 13.22 26.79 31.89
C TYR A 320 13.59 27.05 33.36
N THR A 321 14.17 26.07 34.05
CA THR A 321 14.55 26.17 35.46
C THR A 321 16.06 26.36 35.67
N SER A 322 16.88 26.38 34.61
CA SER A 322 18.29 26.77 34.70
C SER A 322 18.36 28.27 35.04
N PRO A 323 19.02 28.68 36.14
CA PRO A 323 19.24 30.09 36.41
C PRO A 323 20.05 30.70 35.26
N SER A 324 19.57 31.84 34.75
CA SER A 324 20.26 32.63 33.74
C SER A 324 21.67 32.95 34.26
N PRO A 325 22.74 32.78 33.47
CA PRO A 325 24.06 33.20 33.84
C PRO A 325 24.18 34.72 33.65
N ARG A 326 23.56 35.50 34.57
CA ARG A 326 23.74 36.92 34.75
C ARG A 326 23.43 37.23 36.20
N ASP A 327 24.48 37.18 37.01
CA ASP A 327 24.90 38.21 37.98
C ASP A 327 26.26 37.83 38.49
#